data_e85343aa01d9e2838bc756887e1ebe33
#
_entry.id   e85343aa01d9e2838bc756887e1ebe33
#
_cell.length_a   1.000
_cell.length_b   1.000
_cell.length_c   1.000
_cell.angle_alpha   90.00
_cell.angle_beta   90.00
_cell.angle_gamma   90.00
#
_symmetry.space_group_name_H-M   'P 1'
#
loop_
_entity.id
_entity.type
_entity.pdbx_description
1 polymer ?
#
loop_
_entity_poly.entity_id
_entity_poly.type
_entity_poly.pdbx_seq_one_letter_code
_entity_poly.pdbx_strand_id
1 'polypeptide(L)'
;LIECNFNVTPQTPTQICITIDTEFSIAGHFDHPQTYLPVADPVVFGAVDGKEESLGFLLDTFDRYNIKATFFVECANYFYFGNEPMQTVVNRLKAAQQDIQLHVHPVWLNFNKDPEVGIFPRHDDCSGRDFDDLKRVFRVCIEVFQRWTGHKPLAIRTGSLRTDENVYRVMHALDIPMSSSIGLGIFQPKETLLCHDSGRHRINGVMEMPVFSYQDGNLADRTQKKSLQITS
;
A
#
# COMPACT_ATOMS: atom_id res chain seq x y z
N LEU A 1 7.72 -3.44 56.41
CA LEU A 1 7.71 -2.71 55.15
C LEU A 1 8.48 -3.53 54.13
N ILE A 2 7.76 -4.17 53.21
CA ILE A 2 8.34 -4.89 52.07
C ILE A 2 8.48 -3.87 50.94
N GLU A 3 9.71 -3.42 50.68
CA GLU A 3 10.01 -2.63 49.49
C GLU A 3 9.93 -3.54 48.26
N CYS A 4 8.86 -3.43 47.49
CA CYS A 4 8.81 -4.01 46.16
C CYS A 4 9.66 -3.16 45.22
N ASN A 5 10.91 -3.53 45.02
CA ASN A 5 11.75 -3.00 43.94
C ASN A 5 11.22 -3.51 42.60
N PHE A 6 10.36 -2.74 41.95
CA PHE A 6 10.04 -2.94 40.55
C PHE A 6 11.27 -2.52 39.74
N ASN A 7 12.08 -3.48 39.35
CA ASN A 7 13.05 -3.28 38.26
C ASN A 7 12.28 -3.02 36.97
N VAL A 8 11.97 -1.76 36.70
CA VAL A 8 11.43 -1.32 35.40
C VAL A 8 12.60 -1.38 34.41
N THR A 9 12.74 -2.48 33.70
CA THR A 9 13.60 -2.51 32.53
C THR A 9 13.16 -1.39 31.61
N PRO A 10 14.09 -0.56 31.05
CA PRO A 10 13.72 0.47 30.11
C PRO A 10 12.96 -0.16 28.93
N GLN A 11 11.66 0.09 28.85
CA GLN A 11 10.89 -0.38 27.71
C GLN A 11 11.35 0.40 26.48
N THR A 12 11.70 -0.31 25.42
CA THR A 12 11.95 0.32 24.13
C THR A 12 10.69 1.10 23.75
N PRO A 13 10.79 2.39 23.40
CA PRO A 13 9.62 3.18 23.05
C PRO A 13 8.88 2.55 21.89
N THR A 14 7.55 2.55 21.96
CA THR A 14 6.70 2.08 20.87
C THR A 14 6.92 2.94 19.63
N GLN A 15 7.24 2.30 18.51
CA GLN A 15 7.37 2.96 17.22
C GLN A 15 6.05 2.87 16.48
N ILE A 16 5.55 4.01 15.98
CA ILE A 16 4.34 4.10 15.17
C ILE A 16 4.77 4.59 13.79
N CYS A 17 4.43 3.80 12.75
CA CYS A 17 4.61 4.17 11.35
C CYS A 17 3.26 4.60 10.79
N ILE A 18 3.20 5.82 10.24
CA ILE A 18 2.03 6.30 9.49
C ILE A 18 2.27 5.93 8.02
N THR A 19 1.31 5.22 7.43
CA THR A 19 1.36 4.82 6.03
C THR A 19 0.08 5.23 5.32
N ILE A 20 0.21 5.70 4.08
CA ILE A 20 -0.89 6.21 3.27
C ILE A 20 -0.86 5.53 1.91
N ASP A 21 -1.94 4.85 1.53
CA ASP A 21 -2.11 4.37 0.16
C ASP A 21 -2.55 5.55 -0.70
N THR A 22 -1.83 5.76 -1.79
CA THR A 22 -2.00 6.91 -2.67
C THR A 22 -2.29 6.39 -4.07
N GLU A 23 -3.56 6.41 -4.43
CA GLU A 23 -4.08 5.77 -5.63
C GLU A 23 -5.19 6.57 -6.28
N PHE A 24 -5.43 6.28 -7.58
CA PHE A 24 -6.56 6.80 -8.32
C PHE A 24 -7.71 5.79 -8.33
N SER A 25 -8.91 6.26 -8.66
CA SER A 25 -10.09 5.40 -8.69
C SER A 25 -10.38 4.86 -10.08
N ILE A 26 -10.61 3.56 -10.18
CA ILE A 26 -11.18 2.92 -11.39
C ILE A 26 -12.65 3.31 -11.59
N ALA A 27 -13.33 3.78 -10.54
CA ALA A 27 -14.71 4.30 -10.57
C ALA A 27 -15.74 3.33 -11.19
N GLY A 28 -15.51 2.01 -11.11
CA GLY A 28 -16.41 1.02 -11.69
C GLY A 28 -16.33 0.89 -13.23
N HIS A 29 -15.26 1.41 -13.83
CA HIS A 29 -15.10 1.41 -15.30
C HIS A 29 -15.24 0.03 -15.94
N PHE A 30 -14.71 -1.03 -15.30
CA PHE A 30 -14.75 -2.38 -15.88
C PHE A 30 -16.16 -2.99 -15.92
N ASP A 31 -17.05 -2.55 -15.04
CA ASP A 31 -18.44 -3.00 -15.02
C ASP A 31 -19.31 -2.17 -15.97
N HIS A 32 -19.02 -0.87 -16.08
CA HIS A 32 -19.79 0.08 -16.86
C HIS A 32 -18.90 1.03 -17.67
N PRO A 33 -18.12 0.53 -18.67
CA PRO A 33 -17.09 1.32 -19.36
C PRO A 33 -17.63 2.49 -20.19
N GLN A 34 -18.91 2.46 -20.56
CA GLN A 34 -19.56 3.56 -21.29
C GLN A 34 -20.07 4.68 -20.38
N THR A 35 -20.19 4.40 -19.06
CA THR A 35 -20.77 5.33 -18.08
C THR A 35 -19.72 5.92 -17.17
N TYR A 36 -18.77 5.12 -16.74
CA TYR A 36 -17.76 5.50 -15.76
C TYR A 36 -16.36 5.46 -16.34
N LEU A 37 -15.63 6.53 -16.12
CA LEU A 37 -14.21 6.63 -16.48
C LEU A 37 -13.37 6.68 -15.21
N PRO A 38 -12.16 6.12 -15.21
CA PRO A 38 -11.22 6.27 -14.13
C PRO A 38 -10.97 7.74 -13.76
N VAL A 39 -10.79 8.00 -12.47
CA VAL A 39 -10.68 9.35 -11.89
C VAL A 39 -9.33 9.49 -11.19
N ALA A 40 -8.59 10.55 -11.48
CA ALA A 40 -7.26 10.82 -10.95
C ALA A 40 -7.27 11.95 -9.88
N ASP A 41 -7.06 13.19 -10.30
CA ASP A 41 -6.81 14.34 -9.43
C ASP A 41 -7.83 14.56 -8.32
N PRO A 42 -9.15 14.50 -8.57
CA PRO A 42 -10.14 14.72 -7.52
C PRO A 42 -10.02 13.75 -6.34
N VAL A 43 -9.54 12.52 -6.60
CA VAL A 43 -9.41 11.50 -5.55
C VAL A 43 -8.23 11.82 -4.62
N VAL A 44 -7.10 12.29 -5.18
CA VAL A 44 -5.88 12.53 -4.41
C VAL A 44 -5.86 13.94 -3.81
N PHE A 45 -6.31 14.96 -4.55
CA PHE A 45 -6.23 16.34 -4.09
C PHE A 45 -7.45 16.79 -3.32
N GLY A 46 -8.65 16.24 -3.63
CA GLY A 46 -9.89 16.53 -2.89
C GLY A 46 -10.18 18.02 -2.77
N ALA A 47 -10.18 18.75 -3.89
CA ALA A 47 -10.37 20.20 -3.86
C ALA A 47 -11.82 20.57 -3.48
N VAL A 48 -11.98 21.31 -2.37
CA VAL A 48 -13.24 21.86 -1.87
C VAL A 48 -13.05 23.37 -1.68
N ASP A 49 -13.90 24.18 -2.32
CA ASP A 49 -13.85 25.66 -2.25
C ASP A 49 -12.44 26.23 -2.53
N GLY A 50 -11.72 25.62 -3.48
CA GLY A 50 -10.38 26.03 -3.89
C GLY A 50 -9.25 25.63 -2.93
N LYS A 51 -9.53 24.80 -1.92
CA LYS A 51 -8.55 24.22 -1.00
C LYS A 51 -8.41 22.72 -1.25
N GLU A 52 -7.20 22.23 -1.10
CA GLU A 52 -6.94 20.79 -1.13
C GLU A 52 -7.15 20.20 0.26
N GLU A 53 -8.23 19.44 0.41
CA GLU A 53 -8.64 18.83 1.69
C GLU A 53 -8.18 17.37 1.85
N SER A 54 -7.35 16.86 0.90
CA SER A 54 -6.75 15.54 0.96
C SER A 54 -5.22 15.61 1.05
N LEU A 55 -4.48 15.39 -0.03
CA LEU A 55 -3.02 15.35 -0.02
C LEU A 55 -2.41 16.65 0.50
N GLY A 56 -2.90 17.81 0.06
CA GLY A 56 -2.42 19.10 0.52
C GLY A 56 -2.57 19.27 2.03
N PHE A 57 -3.76 18.97 2.56
CA PHE A 57 -4.04 19.01 4.00
C PHE A 57 -3.13 18.07 4.81
N LEU A 58 -2.90 16.83 4.31
CA LEU A 58 -2.00 15.88 4.97
C LEU A 58 -0.56 16.40 5.01
N LEU A 59 -0.05 16.91 3.89
CA LEU A 59 1.34 17.40 3.82
C LEU A 59 1.54 18.64 4.71
N ASP A 60 0.60 19.58 4.73
CA ASP A 60 0.63 20.74 5.62
C ASP A 60 0.60 20.32 7.09
N THR A 61 -0.20 19.31 7.41
CA THR A 61 -0.29 18.76 8.77
C THR A 61 1.01 18.08 9.17
N PHE A 62 1.60 17.26 8.30
CA PHE A 62 2.85 16.58 8.57
C PHE A 62 4.02 17.54 8.71
N ASP A 63 4.07 18.58 7.90
CA ASP A 63 5.07 19.65 8.05
C ASP A 63 4.92 20.37 9.39
N ARG A 64 3.71 20.79 9.74
CA ARG A 64 3.41 21.47 11.00
C ARG A 64 3.86 20.69 12.24
N TYR A 65 3.70 19.37 12.23
CA TYR A 65 4.02 18.49 13.37
C TYR A 65 5.35 17.75 13.20
N ASN A 66 6.13 18.05 12.17
CA ASN A 66 7.37 17.37 11.82
C ASN A 66 7.21 15.84 11.74
N ILE A 67 6.14 15.40 11.07
CA ILE A 67 5.84 13.99 10.86
C ILE A 67 6.41 13.54 9.50
N LYS A 68 7.06 12.39 9.49
CA LYS A 68 7.41 11.67 8.27
C LYS A 68 6.56 10.41 8.17
N ALA A 69 5.88 10.28 7.03
CA ALA A 69 5.02 9.14 6.71
C ALA A 69 5.55 8.43 5.46
N THR A 70 5.13 7.19 5.27
CA THR A 70 5.39 6.41 4.06
C THR A 70 4.14 6.43 3.18
N PHE A 71 4.28 6.93 1.97
CA PHE A 71 3.23 6.93 0.95
C PHE A 71 3.45 5.76 0.00
N PHE A 72 2.51 4.82 -0.01
CA PHE A 72 2.49 3.72 -0.95
C PHE A 72 1.76 4.18 -2.22
N VAL A 73 2.54 4.49 -3.26
CA VAL A 73 2.03 5.08 -4.51
C VAL A 73 1.72 3.98 -5.52
N GLU A 74 0.48 3.97 -5.99
CA GLU A 74 0.01 3.03 -7.01
C GLU A 74 0.61 3.42 -8.37
N CYS A 75 1.34 2.49 -9.00
CA CYS A 75 2.08 2.78 -10.23
C CYS A 75 1.45 2.20 -11.51
N ALA A 76 0.59 1.18 -11.41
CA ALA A 76 -0.01 0.58 -12.58
C ALA A 76 -1.08 1.46 -13.24
N ASN A 77 -1.57 2.51 -12.56
CA ASN A 77 -2.45 3.53 -13.15
C ASN A 77 -1.80 4.27 -14.33
N TYR A 78 -0.47 4.20 -14.45
CA TYR A 78 0.29 4.66 -15.62
C TYR A 78 -0.26 4.12 -16.94
N PHE A 79 -0.76 2.90 -16.97
CA PHE A 79 -1.28 2.27 -18.20
C PHE A 79 -2.57 2.90 -18.72
N TYR A 80 -3.27 3.64 -17.87
CA TYR A 80 -4.43 4.43 -18.28
C TYR A 80 -4.10 5.92 -18.43
N PHE A 81 -3.45 6.53 -17.43
CA PHE A 81 -3.24 7.98 -17.36
C PHE A 81 -1.90 8.46 -17.96
N GLY A 82 -0.95 7.56 -18.20
CA GLY A 82 0.42 7.92 -18.54
C GLY A 82 1.22 8.36 -17.30
N ASN A 83 2.27 9.15 -17.52
CA ASN A 83 3.10 9.62 -16.40
C ASN A 83 2.37 10.62 -15.50
N GLU A 84 1.73 11.59 -16.11
CA GLU A 84 0.86 12.52 -15.40
C GLU A 84 -0.55 11.89 -15.23
N PRO A 85 -1.25 12.10 -14.12
CA PRO A 85 -1.00 13.03 -13.03
C PRO A 85 -0.22 12.45 -11.83
N MET A 86 0.03 11.11 -11.75
CA MET A 86 0.67 10.52 -10.56
C MET A 86 2.12 11.01 -10.36
N GLN A 87 2.84 11.32 -11.42
CA GLN A 87 4.17 11.91 -11.28
C GLN A 87 4.13 13.27 -10.57
N THR A 88 3.09 14.06 -10.78
CA THR A 88 2.87 15.31 -10.04
C THR A 88 2.71 15.04 -8.55
N VAL A 89 1.95 14.03 -8.17
CA VAL A 89 1.82 13.57 -6.78
C VAL A 89 3.17 13.17 -6.21
N VAL A 90 3.93 12.32 -6.90
CA VAL A 90 5.28 11.88 -6.49
C VAL A 90 6.22 13.07 -6.30
N ASN A 91 6.20 14.05 -7.20
CA ASN A 91 7.04 15.24 -7.07
C ASN A 91 6.69 16.08 -5.83
N ARG A 92 5.41 16.18 -5.49
CA ARG A 92 4.96 16.86 -4.25
C ARG A 92 5.40 16.12 -3.00
N LEU A 93 5.31 14.78 -2.98
CA LEU A 93 5.78 13.96 -1.87
C LEU A 93 7.29 14.11 -1.66
N LYS A 94 8.08 14.11 -2.76
CA LYS A 94 9.52 14.36 -2.73
C LYS A 94 9.85 15.76 -2.16
N ALA A 95 9.14 16.80 -2.62
CA ALA A 95 9.34 18.16 -2.14
C ALA A 95 9.06 18.29 -0.63
N ALA A 96 8.05 17.56 -0.14
CA ALA A 96 7.70 17.46 1.28
C ALA A 96 8.60 16.49 2.07
N GLN A 97 9.59 15.88 1.43
CA GLN A 97 10.52 14.91 2.03
C GLN A 97 9.82 13.75 2.73
N GLN A 98 8.72 13.27 2.16
CA GLN A 98 8.04 12.06 2.63
C GLN A 98 8.70 10.82 2.02
N ASP A 99 8.56 9.66 2.72
CA ASP A 99 9.00 8.38 2.17
C ASP A 99 7.99 7.90 1.12
N ILE A 100 8.49 7.35 0.02
CA ILE A 100 7.66 6.89 -1.10
C ILE A 100 8.00 5.42 -1.37
N GLN A 101 6.98 4.56 -1.35
CA GLN A 101 7.08 3.14 -1.61
C GLN A 101 6.01 2.70 -2.62
N LEU A 102 6.11 1.47 -3.12
CA LEU A 102 5.28 0.97 -4.20
C LEU A 102 3.97 0.37 -3.69
N HIS A 103 2.85 0.85 -4.23
CA HIS A 103 1.52 0.21 -4.16
C HIS A 103 1.18 -0.48 -5.47
N VAL A 104 0.46 -1.61 -5.42
CA VAL A 104 0.17 -2.39 -6.62
C VAL A 104 -1.28 -2.85 -6.65
N HIS A 105 -2.03 -2.31 -7.61
CA HIS A 105 -3.34 -2.77 -8.04
C HIS A 105 -3.26 -3.35 -9.45
N PRO A 106 -3.13 -4.68 -9.62
CA PRO A 106 -2.92 -5.30 -10.93
C PRO A 106 -3.99 -5.02 -11.96
N VAL A 107 -5.20 -4.67 -11.55
CA VAL A 107 -6.33 -4.40 -12.44
C VAL A 107 -6.05 -3.28 -13.46
N TRP A 108 -5.22 -2.29 -13.12
CA TRP A 108 -4.81 -1.22 -14.02
C TRP A 108 -4.03 -1.70 -15.24
N LEU A 109 -3.34 -2.85 -15.13
CA LEU A 109 -2.61 -3.44 -16.25
C LEU A 109 -3.52 -3.90 -17.40
N ASN A 110 -4.84 -3.99 -17.17
CA ASN A 110 -5.80 -4.27 -18.24
C ASN A 110 -5.97 -3.12 -19.25
N PHE A 111 -5.47 -1.93 -18.92
CA PHE A 111 -5.39 -0.81 -19.86
C PHE A 111 -4.12 -0.83 -20.72
N ASN A 112 -3.20 -1.76 -20.43
CA ASN A 112 -1.97 -1.91 -21.19
C ASN A 112 -2.26 -2.22 -22.67
N LYS A 113 -1.60 -1.48 -23.56
CA LYS A 113 -1.69 -1.66 -25.00
C LYS A 113 -0.37 -2.12 -25.61
N ASP A 114 0.68 -2.21 -24.80
CA ASP A 114 2.00 -2.65 -25.25
C ASP A 114 2.05 -4.19 -25.29
N PRO A 115 2.21 -4.79 -26.46
CA PRO A 115 2.28 -6.25 -26.58
C PRO A 115 3.51 -6.85 -25.91
N GLU A 116 4.60 -6.10 -25.71
CA GLU A 116 5.79 -6.58 -25.00
C GLU A 116 5.55 -6.74 -23.50
N VAL A 117 4.70 -5.91 -22.92
CA VAL A 117 4.27 -6.03 -21.51
C VAL A 117 3.33 -7.22 -21.33
N GLY A 118 2.55 -7.55 -22.38
CA GLY A 118 1.67 -8.72 -22.42
C GLY A 118 0.28 -8.47 -21.82
N ILE A 119 -0.49 -9.56 -21.73
CA ILE A 119 -1.85 -9.58 -21.19
C ILE A 119 -1.82 -10.04 -19.75
N PHE A 120 -2.65 -9.43 -18.91
CA PHE A 120 -2.80 -9.76 -17.49
C PHE A 120 -4.21 -10.25 -17.18
N PRO A 121 -4.37 -11.19 -16.22
CA PRO A 121 -5.69 -11.59 -15.74
C PRO A 121 -6.48 -10.40 -15.20
N ARG A 122 -7.78 -10.33 -15.56
CA ARG A 122 -8.68 -9.22 -15.19
C ARG A 122 -9.19 -9.37 -13.76
N HIS A 123 -8.29 -9.32 -12.79
CA HIS A 123 -8.64 -9.24 -11.36
C HIS A 123 -7.60 -8.38 -10.63
N ASP A 124 -8.00 -7.82 -9.52
CA ASP A 124 -7.19 -6.84 -8.78
C ASP A 124 -6.26 -7.48 -7.73
N ASP A 125 -6.48 -8.76 -7.42
CA ASP A 125 -5.74 -9.40 -6.35
C ASP A 125 -4.30 -9.74 -6.78
N CYS A 126 -3.34 -9.42 -5.91
CA CYS A 126 -1.99 -9.96 -5.99
C CYS A 126 -1.93 -11.41 -5.49
N SER A 127 -2.76 -11.75 -4.48
CA SER A 127 -2.89 -13.11 -3.98
C SER A 127 -3.55 -14.04 -5.01
N GLY A 128 -3.19 -15.32 -4.98
CA GLY A 128 -3.73 -16.33 -5.89
C GLY A 128 -3.17 -16.30 -7.31
N ARG A 129 -2.21 -15.43 -7.61
CA ARG A 129 -1.46 -15.44 -8.88
C ARG A 129 -0.32 -16.44 -8.82
N ASP A 130 0.01 -17.04 -9.99
CA ASP A 130 1.23 -17.81 -10.07
C ASP A 130 2.48 -16.92 -9.97
N PHE A 131 3.63 -17.57 -9.72
CA PHE A 131 4.89 -16.87 -9.46
C PHE A 131 5.34 -15.99 -10.63
N ASP A 132 5.25 -16.50 -11.85
CA ASP A 132 5.77 -15.81 -13.03
C ASP A 132 4.84 -14.66 -13.44
N ASP A 133 3.51 -14.84 -13.35
CA ASP A 133 2.54 -13.77 -13.58
C ASP A 133 2.73 -12.64 -12.57
N LEU A 134 2.78 -12.95 -11.28
CA LEU A 134 2.98 -11.93 -10.25
C LEU A 134 4.33 -11.23 -10.35
N LYS A 135 5.39 -11.97 -10.69
CA LYS A 135 6.73 -11.40 -10.92
C LYS A 135 6.72 -10.42 -12.08
N ARG A 136 5.98 -10.73 -13.15
CA ARG A 136 5.79 -9.83 -14.30
C ARG A 136 5.03 -8.57 -13.88
N VAL A 137 3.94 -8.71 -13.13
CA VAL A 137 3.17 -7.58 -12.57
C VAL A 137 4.09 -6.65 -11.76
N PHE A 138 4.84 -7.19 -10.81
CA PHE A 138 5.70 -6.38 -9.96
C PHE A 138 6.85 -5.71 -10.73
N ARG A 139 7.46 -6.40 -11.71
CA ARG A 139 8.51 -5.79 -12.55
C ARG A 139 8.02 -4.55 -13.26
N VAL A 140 6.88 -4.65 -13.91
CA VAL A 140 6.30 -3.53 -14.66
C VAL A 140 5.98 -2.35 -13.75
N CYS A 141 5.40 -2.61 -12.57
CA CYS A 141 5.13 -1.56 -11.58
C CYS A 141 6.42 -0.95 -11.00
N ILE A 142 7.45 -1.77 -10.76
CA ILE A 142 8.78 -1.30 -10.29
C ILE A 142 9.43 -0.40 -11.34
N GLU A 143 9.33 -0.71 -12.63
CA GLU A 143 9.88 0.12 -13.70
C GLU A 143 9.22 1.50 -13.75
N VAL A 144 7.90 1.57 -13.62
CA VAL A 144 7.18 2.84 -13.53
C VAL A 144 7.57 3.61 -12.26
N PHE A 145 7.62 2.94 -11.12
CA PHE A 145 8.05 3.52 -9.85
C PHE A 145 9.45 4.13 -9.96
N GLN A 146 10.42 3.39 -10.52
CA GLN A 146 11.79 3.87 -10.72
C GLN A 146 11.85 5.10 -11.66
N ARG A 147 11.02 5.12 -12.68
CA ARG A 147 10.92 6.27 -13.61
C ARG A 147 10.48 7.53 -12.86
N TRP A 148 9.51 7.42 -11.93
CA TRP A 148 8.97 8.56 -11.20
C TRP A 148 9.85 8.98 -10.01
N THR A 149 10.39 8.01 -9.28
CA THR A 149 11.14 8.27 -8.04
C THR A 149 12.64 8.43 -8.25
N GLY A 150 13.22 7.76 -9.25
CA GLY A 150 14.66 7.69 -9.51
C GLY A 150 15.38 6.55 -8.77
N HIS A 151 14.64 5.72 -8.01
CA HIS A 151 15.21 4.59 -7.26
C HIS A 151 14.24 3.40 -7.22
N LYS A 152 14.75 2.23 -6.90
CA LYS A 152 13.96 1.01 -6.69
C LYS A 152 13.17 1.12 -5.38
N PRO A 153 11.92 0.59 -5.30
CA PRO A 153 11.21 0.56 -4.03
C PRO A 153 11.91 -0.37 -3.04
N LEU A 154 11.90 0.01 -1.77
CA LEU A 154 12.33 -0.84 -0.67
C LEU A 154 11.16 -1.63 -0.07
N ALA A 155 9.93 -1.17 -0.28
CA ALA A 155 8.74 -1.84 0.21
C ALA A 155 7.66 -1.89 -0.86
N ILE A 156 6.83 -2.96 -0.80
CA ILE A 156 5.61 -3.09 -1.61
C ILE A 156 4.43 -3.28 -0.66
N ARG A 157 3.30 -2.65 -1.01
CA ARG A 157 1.97 -2.93 -0.47
C ARG A 157 1.06 -3.41 -1.58
N THR A 158 0.42 -4.56 -1.39
CA THR A 158 -0.56 -5.11 -2.33
C THR A 158 -1.92 -4.42 -2.17
N GLY A 159 -2.62 -4.25 -3.27
CA GLY A 159 -3.96 -3.68 -3.29
C GLY A 159 -4.93 -4.44 -2.38
N SER A 160 -5.79 -3.70 -1.68
CA SER A 160 -6.74 -4.25 -0.70
C SER A 160 -6.09 -5.16 0.36
N LEU A 161 -4.77 -5.02 0.59
CA LEU A 161 -3.95 -5.86 1.48
C LEU A 161 -4.09 -7.37 1.19
N ARG A 162 -4.41 -7.72 -0.08
CA ARG A 162 -4.58 -9.11 -0.50
C ARG A 162 -3.23 -9.73 -0.82
N THR A 163 -2.77 -10.56 0.08
CA THR A 163 -1.45 -11.19 0.04
C THR A 163 -1.54 -12.69 0.33
N ASP A 164 -0.55 -13.42 -0.16
CA ASP A 164 -0.30 -14.84 0.12
C ASP A 164 1.22 -15.10 0.19
N GLU A 165 1.62 -16.32 0.49
CA GLU A 165 3.03 -16.68 0.58
C GLU A 165 3.79 -16.42 -0.73
N ASN A 166 3.13 -16.56 -1.89
CA ASN A 166 3.74 -16.37 -3.19
C ASN A 166 4.14 -14.91 -3.44
N VAL A 167 3.38 -13.94 -2.90
CA VAL A 167 3.72 -12.53 -2.93
C VAL A 167 5.12 -12.28 -2.34
N TYR A 168 5.41 -12.85 -1.16
CA TYR A 168 6.72 -12.70 -0.51
C TYR A 168 7.84 -13.41 -1.26
N ARG A 169 7.57 -14.58 -1.84
CA ARG A 169 8.54 -15.28 -2.69
C ARG A 169 8.94 -14.45 -3.91
N VAL A 170 7.96 -13.80 -4.54
CA VAL A 170 8.21 -12.92 -5.69
C VAL A 170 8.96 -11.66 -5.26
N MET A 171 8.57 -11.03 -4.16
CA MET A 171 9.30 -9.88 -3.61
C MET A 171 10.78 -10.23 -3.34
N HIS A 172 11.02 -11.37 -2.70
CA HIS A 172 12.38 -11.85 -2.45
C HIS A 172 13.18 -12.05 -3.75
N ALA A 173 12.57 -12.68 -4.76
CA ALA A 173 13.18 -12.91 -6.07
C ALA A 173 13.43 -11.62 -6.87
N LEU A 174 12.81 -10.53 -6.49
CA LEU A 174 12.98 -9.19 -7.04
C LEU A 174 13.82 -8.28 -6.14
N ASP A 175 14.46 -8.80 -5.08
CA ASP A 175 15.25 -8.04 -4.11
C ASP A 175 14.47 -6.87 -3.48
N ILE A 176 13.20 -7.08 -3.17
CA ILE A 176 12.39 -6.15 -2.39
C ILE A 176 12.43 -6.60 -0.93
N PRO A 177 13.11 -5.85 -0.04
CA PRO A 177 13.37 -6.32 1.31
C PRO A 177 12.20 -6.20 2.28
N MET A 178 11.18 -5.39 1.97
CA MET A 178 10.12 -5.05 2.90
C MET A 178 8.73 -5.16 2.27
N SER A 179 7.73 -5.39 3.13
CA SER A 179 6.30 -5.39 2.79
C SER A 179 5.48 -4.77 3.90
N SER A 180 4.31 -4.24 3.54
CA SER A 180 3.25 -3.87 4.47
C SER A 180 1.91 -4.27 3.87
N SER A 181 1.71 -5.58 3.65
CA SER A 181 0.59 -6.15 2.89
C SER A 181 -0.36 -7.00 3.75
N ILE A 182 -0.10 -7.14 5.05
CA ILE A 182 -1.00 -7.84 5.97
C ILE A 182 -1.87 -6.82 6.72
N GLY A 183 -3.19 -7.04 6.72
CA GLY A 183 -4.15 -6.28 7.50
C GLY A 183 -5.37 -7.13 7.79
N LEU A 184 -5.34 -7.86 8.93
CA LEU A 184 -6.31 -8.92 9.24
C LEU A 184 -7.76 -8.44 9.41
N GLY A 185 -7.97 -7.14 9.58
CA GLY A 185 -9.30 -6.54 9.56
C GLY A 185 -9.86 -6.27 8.16
N ILE A 186 -9.05 -6.44 7.11
CA ILE A 186 -9.41 -6.19 5.70
C ILE A 186 -9.41 -7.49 4.92
N PHE A 187 -8.31 -8.25 5.01
CA PHE A 187 -8.15 -9.53 4.33
C PHE A 187 -7.55 -10.55 5.30
N GLN A 188 -8.15 -11.74 5.33
CA GLN A 188 -7.68 -12.86 6.13
C GLN A 188 -6.94 -13.85 5.22
N PRO A 189 -5.59 -13.90 5.27
CA PRO A 189 -4.82 -14.90 4.54
C PRO A 189 -5.16 -16.32 5.01
N LYS A 190 -4.99 -17.30 4.13
CA LYS A 190 -5.20 -18.71 4.47
C LYS A 190 -4.03 -19.30 5.24
N GLU A 191 -2.85 -18.79 5.01
CA GLU A 191 -1.59 -19.26 5.60
C GLU A 191 -1.41 -18.67 7.00
N THR A 192 -1.24 -19.53 7.99
CA THR A 192 -1.02 -19.12 9.39
C THR A 192 0.21 -18.25 9.57
N LEU A 193 1.24 -18.46 8.76
CA LEU A 193 2.47 -17.64 8.79
C LEU A 193 2.23 -16.18 8.39
N LEU A 194 1.05 -15.84 7.86
CA LEU A 194 0.65 -14.48 7.50
C LEU A 194 -0.35 -13.87 8.51
N CYS A 195 -0.70 -14.57 9.56
CA CYS A 195 -1.68 -14.11 10.55
C CYS A 195 -1.03 -13.26 11.65
N HIS A 196 -0.57 -12.06 11.30
CA HIS A 196 0.09 -11.13 12.22
C HIS A 196 -0.70 -9.83 12.38
N ASP A 197 -0.90 -9.43 13.63
CA ASP A 197 -1.67 -8.21 13.97
C ASP A 197 -0.83 -6.93 13.94
N SER A 198 0.48 -7.06 14.18
CA SER A 198 1.41 -5.94 14.34
C SER A 198 2.85 -6.45 14.42
N GLY A 199 3.78 -5.52 14.57
CA GLY A 199 5.19 -5.86 14.79
C GLY A 199 5.97 -6.02 13.48
N ARG A 200 7.08 -6.77 13.54
CA ARG A 200 7.97 -7.04 12.41
C ARG A 200 8.14 -8.54 12.27
N HIS A 201 7.86 -9.07 11.09
CA HIS A 201 7.90 -10.50 10.83
C HIS A 201 8.72 -10.77 9.57
N ARG A 202 9.53 -11.82 9.58
CA ARG A 202 10.28 -12.23 8.39
C ARG A 202 9.56 -13.38 7.71
N ILE A 203 9.10 -13.13 6.48
CA ILE A 203 8.36 -14.08 5.66
C ILE A 203 9.13 -14.27 4.34
N ASN A 204 9.60 -15.49 4.06
CA ASN A 204 10.38 -15.82 2.86
C ASN A 204 11.52 -14.81 2.55
N GLY A 205 12.22 -14.33 3.61
CA GLY A 205 13.33 -13.37 3.47
C GLY A 205 12.89 -11.90 3.46
N VAL A 206 11.63 -11.59 3.26
CA VAL A 206 11.06 -10.24 3.28
C VAL A 206 10.63 -9.84 4.69
N MET A 207 10.88 -8.60 5.10
CA MET A 207 10.41 -8.05 6.36
C MET A 207 8.99 -7.50 6.17
N GLU A 208 8.01 -8.16 6.77
CA GLU A 208 6.63 -7.67 6.80
C GLU A 208 6.41 -6.78 8.02
N MET A 209 5.70 -5.67 7.78
CA MET A 209 5.21 -4.73 8.79
C MET A 209 3.69 -4.60 8.62
N PRO A 210 2.89 -5.43 9.32
CA PRO A 210 1.44 -5.45 9.18
C PRO A 210 0.80 -4.10 9.51
N VAL A 211 -0.28 -3.78 8.82
CA VAL A 211 -1.21 -2.75 9.27
C VAL A 211 -1.83 -3.23 10.58
N PHE A 212 -1.69 -2.42 11.63
CA PHE A 212 -2.11 -2.78 12.98
C PHE A 212 -3.58 -3.26 12.99
N SER A 213 -3.78 -4.46 13.49
CA SER A 213 -5.11 -5.08 13.59
C SER A 213 -5.41 -5.42 15.05
N TYR A 214 -6.67 -5.30 15.44
CA TYR A 214 -7.10 -5.51 16.81
C TYR A 214 -8.47 -6.18 16.88
N GLN A 215 -8.73 -6.82 18.01
CA GLN A 215 -10.04 -7.39 18.32
C GLN A 215 -10.96 -6.28 18.84
N ASP A 216 -12.04 -6.01 18.13
CA ASP A 216 -13.07 -5.09 18.62
C ASP A 216 -14.09 -5.88 19.47
N GLY A 217 -14.18 -5.54 20.76
CA GLY A 217 -15.11 -6.18 21.69
C GLY A 217 -16.60 -5.97 21.39
N ASN A 218 -16.92 -5.03 20.50
CA ASN A 218 -18.29 -4.74 20.06
C ASN A 218 -18.74 -5.57 18.84
N LEU A 219 -17.82 -6.34 18.21
CA LEU A 219 -18.20 -7.22 17.11
C LEU A 219 -18.99 -8.43 17.63
N ALA A 220 -20.11 -8.75 16.96
CA ALA A 220 -20.91 -9.93 17.27
C ALA A 220 -20.11 -11.23 17.11
N ASP A 221 -19.24 -11.28 16.12
CA ASP A 221 -18.24 -12.35 15.93
C ASP A 221 -16.90 -11.91 16.51
N ARG A 222 -16.54 -12.48 17.64
CA ARG A 222 -15.26 -12.21 18.34
C ARG A 222 -14.03 -12.74 17.63
N THR A 223 -14.19 -13.49 16.53
CA THR A 223 -13.07 -13.93 15.69
C THR A 223 -12.67 -12.88 14.66
N GLN A 224 -13.56 -11.94 14.36
CA GLN A 224 -13.26 -10.86 13.43
C GLN A 224 -12.34 -9.80 14.06
N LYS A 225 -11.43 -9.29 13.24
CA LYS A 225 -10.51 -8.21 13.61
C LYS A 225 -10.82 -6.96 12.80
N LYS A 226 -10.42 -5.82 13.34
CA LYS A 226 -10.38 -4.54 12.63
C LYS A 226 -8.93 -4.12 12.41
N SER A 227 -8.63 -3.56 11.26
CA SER A 227 -7.36 -2.87 11.04
C SER A 227 -7.49 -1.40 11.41
N LEU A 228 -6.46 -0.84 12.02
CA LEU A 228 -6.42 0.58 12.32
C LEU A 228 -6.16 1.34 11.02
N GLN A 229 -7.21 1.87 10.45
CA GLN A 229 -7.17 2.67 9.23
C GLN A 229 -8.14 3.83 9.34
N ILE A 230 -7.77 4.93 8.69
CA ILE A 230 -8.67 6.07 8.46
C ILE A 230 -9.04 5.99 6.98
N THR A 231 -10.31 5.79 6.71
CA THR A 231 -10.87 5.85 5.36
C THR A 231 -11.69 7.12 5.22
N SER A 232 -11.51 7.82 4.14
CA SER A 232 -12.33 8.98 3.76
C SER A 232 -13.67 8.52 3.17
#